data_57bba436e564d045c70640c3ca51bebf
#
_entry.id   57bba436e564d045c70640c3ca51bebf
#
_cell.length_a   1.000
_cell.length_b   1.000
_cell.length_c   1.000
_cell.angle_alpha   90.00
_cell.angle_beta   90.00
_cell.angle_gamma   90.00
#
_symmetry.space_group_name_H-M   'P 1'
#
loop_
_entity.id
_entity.type
_entity.pdbx_description
1 polymer ?
#
loop_
_entity_poly.entity_id
_entity_poly.type
_entity_poly.pdbx_seq_one_letter_code
_entity_poly.pdbx_strand_id
1 'polypeptide(L)'
;MRYLTAFFLICLVAAFLAAQSPSQTLAPTGTLRAIFLGGNPVQGRVDPKTGEAAGPVPDLVRELARRLGVPYKIISAPDAEVILDALKDHTADIGFLAYDPARAREADFGAAFEVMFNSYLVRSDSPIKKSADVDRTGVKVAAVKGQTQELFVSSHLKKAQVRVFQTMPPQADVERLLGSGDVDVFAINRQRSLDAQAASGSKLRALSDSFLEVEQCFVVEKGARAKLDAIEKFVAELRSSGFIKVSIDRAKLTGVDVASGKKR
;
A
#
# COMPACT_ATOMS: atom_id res chain seq x y z
N MET A 1 -48.85 -8.40 66.58
CA MET A 1 -47.48 -8.60 66.05
C MET A 1 -47.62 -8.89 64.56
N ARG A 2 -47.27 -7.90 63.74
CA ARG A 2 -47.39 -7.99 62.27
C ARG A 2 -45.96 -7.75 61.72
N TYR A 3 -45.35 -8.77 61.16
CA TYR A 3 -44.04 -8.67 60.48
C TYR A 3 -44.22 -8.18 59.03
N LEU A 4 -43.75 -6.96 58.74
CA LEU A 4 -43.60 -6.41 57.39
C LEU A 4 -42.31 -6.97 56.79
N THR A 5 -42.39 -7.88 55.85
CA THR A 5 -41.25 -8.34 55.03
C THR A 5 -41.11 -7.38 53.82
N ALA A 6 -40.08 -6.55 53.89
CA ALA A 6 -39.67 -5.70 52.73
C ALA A 6 -38.91 -6.58 51.72
N PHE A 7 -39.49 -6.74 50.55
CA PHE A 7 -38.83 -7.40 49.38
C PHE A 7 -37.94 -6.37 48.66
N PHE A 8 -36.63 -6.50 48.84
CA PHE A 8 -35.66 -5.69 48.12
C PHE A 8 -35.46 -6.31 46.72
N LEU A 9 -36.05 -5.67 45.69
CA LEU A 9 -35.87 -6.03 44.28
C LEU A 9 -34.56 -5.43 43.80
N ILE A 10 -33.50 -6.26 43.80
CA ILE A 10 -32.20 -5.88 43.19
C ILE A 10 -32.35 -6.02 41.66
N CYS A 11 -32.58 -4.90 40.98
CA CYS A 11 -32.45 -4.84 39.54
C CYS A 11 -30.96 -4.93 39.16
N LEU A 12 -30.51 -6.14 38.81
CA LEU A 12 -29.20 -6.37 38.20
C LEU A 12 -29.23 -5.83 36.73
N VAL A 13 -28.81 -4.61 36.55
CA VAL A 13 -28.58 -4.04 35.20
C VAL A 13 -27.28 -4.65 34.70
N ALA A 14 -27.38 -5.80 34.06
CA ALA A 14 -26.30 -6.35 33.27
C ALA A 14 -26.11 -5.44 32.05
N ALA A 15 -25.13 -4.51 32.12
CA ALA A 15 -24.67 -3.76 30.96
C ALA A 15 -24.00 -4.79 30.00
N PHE A 16 -24.79 -5.30 29.06
CA PHE A 16 -24.22 -5.96 27.89
C PHE A 16 -23.37 -4.94 27.14
N LEU A 17 -22.06 -4.96 27.31
CA LEU A 17 -21.15 -4.40 26.32
C LEU A 17 -21.35 -5.20 25.03
N ALA A 18 -22.28 -4.78 24.19
CA ALA A 18 -22.44 -5.36 22.88
C ALA A 18 -21.12 -5.08 22.11
N ALA A 19 -20.34 -6.13 21.86
CA ALA A 19 -19.19 -6.02 20.98
C ALA A 19 -19.72 -5.51 19.63
N GLN A 20 -19.19 -4.40 19.16
CA GLN A 20 -19.57 -3.83 17.87
C GLN A 20 -19.38 -4.89 16.78
N SER A 21 -20.35 -5.03 15.89
CA SER A 21 -20.20 -5.95 14.76
C SER A 21 -19.03 -5.51 13.87
N PRO A 22 -18.35 -6.45 13.17
CA PRO A 22 -17.27 -6.07 12.25
C PRO A 22 -17.69 -5.01 11.21
N SER A 23 -18.96 -5.02 10.77
CA SER A 23 -19.49 -3.99 9.87
C SER A 23 -19.59 -2.62 10.54
N GLN A 24 -20.03 -2.53 11.78
CA GLN A 24 -20.03 -1.25 12.52
C GLN A 24 -18.62 -0.74 12.78
N THR A 25 -17.66 -1.64 12.99
CA THR A 25 -16.25 -1.27 13.22
C THR A 25 -15.56 -0.77 11.95
N LEU A 26 -15.70 -1.50 10.83
CA LEU A 26 -14.95 -1.21 9.60
C LEU A 26 -15.71 -0.31 8.60
N ALA A 27 -17.03 -0.18 8.75
CA ALA A 27 -17.86 0.65 7.88
C ALA A 27 -18.91 1.41 8.73
N PRO A 28 -18.47 2.32 9.61
CA PRO A 28 -19.35 3.00 10.60
C PRO A 28 -20.46 3.84 9.97
N THR A 29 -20.29 4.24 8.70
CA THR A 29 -21.29 5.00 7.94
C THR A 29 -22.26 4.11 7.16
N GLY A 30 -22.15 2.77 7.30
CA GLY A 30 -22.90 1.80 6.50
C GLY A 30 -22.31 1.54 5.11
N THR A 31 -21.25 2.23 4.72
CA THR A 31 -20.51 2.03 3.47
C THR A 31 -19.03 1.92 3.79
N LEU A 32 -18.36 0.88 3.28
CA LEU A 32 -16.90 0.74 3.42
C LEU A 32 -16.19 1.72 2.47
N ARG A 33 -15.55 2.74 3.01
CA ARG A 33 -14.78 3.74 2.25
C ARG A 33 -13.30 3.38 2.31
N ALA A 34 -12.75 2.94 1.19
CA ALA A 34 -11.37 2.48 1.08
C ALA A 34 -10.57 3.41 0.18
N ILE A 35 -9.36 3.79 0.59
CA ILE A 35 -8.49 4.72 -0.15
C ILE A 35 -7.12 4.06 -0.43
N PHE A 36 -6.61 4.21 -1.66
CA PHE A 36 -5.36 3.62 -2.10
C PHE A 36 -4.59 4.50 -3.09
N LEU A 37 -3.30 4.20 -3.32
CA LEU A 37 -2.47 4.90 -4.30
C LEU A 37 -2.83 4.46 -5.72
N GLY A 38 -3.69 5.20 -6.41
CA GLY A 38 -4.15 4.86 -7.76
C GLY A 38 -3.07 4.89 -8.84
N GLY A 39 -1.96 5.57 -8.58
CA GLY A 39 -0.76 5.55 -9.43
C GLY A 39 0.20 4.39 -9.15
N ASN A 40 -0.07 3.53 -8.15
CA ASN A 40 0.79 2.39 -7.82
C ASN A 40 0.25 1.08 -8.45
N PRO A 41 0.86 0.56 -9.53
CA PRO A 41 0.33 -0.57 -10.26
C PRO A 41 0.23 -1.86 -9.45
N VAL A 42 1.02 -2.01 -8.36
CA VAL A 42 0.96 -3.19 -7.51
C VAL A 42 -0.26 -3.18 -6.58
N GLN A 43 -0.76 -2.01 -6.21
CA GLN A 43 -2.01 -1.88 -5.46
C GLN A 43 -3.24 -2.00 -6.37
N GLY A 44 -3.18 -1.34 -7.53
CA GLY A 44 -4.29 -1.34 -8.49
C GLY A 44 -4.14 -0.25 -9.55
N ARG A 45 -5.06 -0.27 -10.51
CA ARG A 45 -5.18 0.71 -11.58
C ARG A 45 -6.62 1.21 -11.63
N VAL A 46 -6.80 2.48 -11.95
CA VAL A 46 -8.12 3.06 -12.21
C VAL A 46 -8.24 3.27 -13.71
N ASP A 47 -9.27 2.74 -14.31
CA ASP A 47 -9.57 2.99 -15.72
C ASP A 47 -9.97 4.46 -15.90
N PRO A 48 -9.24 5.24 -16.71
CA PRO A 48 -9.51 6.67 -16.86
C PRO A 48 -10.84 6.98 -17.57
N LYS A 49 -11.43 6.02 -18.25
CA LYS A 49 -12.70 6.19 -18.99
C LYS A 49 -13.91 5.86 -18.14
N THR A 50 -13.81 4.78 -17.36
CA THR A 50 -14.95 4.27 -16.56
C THR A 50 -14.84 4.66 -15.09
N GLY A 51 -13.64 5.00 -14.61
CA GLY A 51 -13.35 5.21 -13.18
C GLY A 51 -13.29 3.89 -12.38
N GLU A 52 -13.41 2.73 -13.05
CA GLU A 52 -13.39 1.46 -12.37
C GLU A 52 -11.97 1.09 -11.91
N ALA A 53 -11.86 0.68 -10.64
CA ALA A 53 -10.59 0.24 -10.07
C ALA A 53 -10.44 -1.28 -10.17
N ALA A 54 -9.27 -1.76 -10.61
CA ALA A 54 -8.93 -3.18 -10.71
C ALA A 54 -7.53 -3.46 -10.15
N GLY A 55 -7.30 -4.66 -9.61
CA GLY A 55 -6.05 -5.08 -9.03
C GLY A 55 -6.19 -5.57 -7.58
N PRO A 56 -5.07 -5.90 -6.91
CA PRO A 56 -5.12 -6.52 -5.58
C PRO A 56 -5.92 -5.72 -4.55
N VAL A 57 -5.69 -4.43 -4.39
CA VAL A 57 -6.43 -3.62 -3.40
C VAL A 57 -7.92 -3.55 -3.72
N PRO A 58 -8.37 -3.21 -4.93
CA PRO A 58 -9.79 -3.28 -5.28
C PRO A 58 -10.45 -4.63 -5.01
N ASP A 59 -9.74 -5.74 -5.27
CA ASP A 59 -10.26 -7.08 -5.01
C ASP A 59 -10.42 -7.35 -3.50
N LEU A 60 -9.43 -6.93 -2.68
CA LEU A 60 -9.50 -7.01 -1.22
C LEU A 60 -10.67 -6.19 -0.66
N VAL A 61 -10.88 -4.97 -1.17
CA VAL A 61 -11.99 -4.11 -0.74
C VAL A 61 -13.34 -4.73 -1.08
N ARG A 62 -13.52 -5.26 -2.29
CA ARG A 62 -14.76 -5.93 -2.71
C ARG A 62 -15.05 -7.15 -1.83
N GLU A 63 -14.05 -7.96 -1.55
CA GLU A 63 -14.20 -9.15 -0.71
C GLU A 63 -14.51 -8.78 0.74
N LEU A 64 -13.86 -7.73 1.29
CA LEU A 64 -14.16 -7.25 2.63
C LEU A 64 -15.61 -6.73 2.73
N ALA A 65 -16.03 -5.88 1.80
CA ALA A 65 -17.38 -5.34 1.76
C ALA A 65 -18.44 -6.45 1.63
N ARG A 66 -18.18 -7.46 0.78
CA ARG A 66 -19.04 -8.64 0.63
C ARG A 66 -19.21 -9.41 1.94
N ARG A 67 -18.12 -9.62 2.70
CA ARG A 67 -18.16 -10.30 4.01
C ARG A 67 -18.87 -9.48 5.08
N LEU A 68 -18.72 -8.16 5.03
CA LEU A 68 -19.41 -7.26 5.95
C LEU A 68 -20.89 -7.05 5.59
N GLY A 69 -21.32 -7.42 4.38
CA GLY A 69 -22.67 -7.20 3.89
C GLY A 69 -23.01 -5.71 3.67
N VAL A 70 -22.00 -4.88 3.30
CA VAL A 70 -22.16 -3.44 3.11
C VAL A 70 -21.74 -3.01 1.70
N PRO A 71 -22.29 -1.91 1.15
CA PRO A 71 -21.74 -1.27 -0.04
C PRO A 71 -20.32 -0.76 0.21
N TYR A 72 -19.57 -0.50 -0.88
CA TYR A 72 -18.22 0.04 -0.79
C TYR A 72 -18.01 1.23 -1.73
N LYS A 73 -17.01 2.04 -1.39
CA LYS A 73 -16.46 3.11 -2.23
C LYS A 73 -14.96 2.98 -2.26
N ILE A 74 -14.36 2.90 -3.46
CA ILE A 74 -12.91 2.89 -3.66
C ILE A 74 -12.48 4.29 -4.09
N ILE A 75 -11.51 4.86 -3.38
CA ILE A 75 -11.01 6.22 -3.58
C ILE A 75 -9.55 6.12 -4.03
N SER A 76 -9.23 6.78 -5.13
CA SER A 76 -7.86 6.88 -5.62
C SER A 76 -7.20 8.14 -5.07
N ALA A 77 -6.04 7.99 -4.42
CA ALA A 77 -5.21 9.08 -3.94
C ALA A 77 -3.96 9.25 -4.80
N PRO A 78 -3.46 10.47 -4.98
CA PRO A 78 -2.23 10.75 -5.72
C PRO A 78 -0.97 10.35 -4.95
N ASP A 79 -1.00 10.48 -3.63
CA ASP A 79 0.14 10.27 -2.73
C ASP A 79 -0.29 9.74 -1.34
N ALA A 80 0.71 9.47 -0.49
CA ALA A 80 0.48 8.89 0.83
C ALA A 80 -0.09 9.91 1.83
N GLU A 81 0.20 11.20 1.67
CA GLU A 81 -0.26 12.26 2.56
C GLU A 81 -1.79 12.38 2.50
N VAL A 82 -2.35 12.38 1.28
CA VAL A 82 -3.82 12.37 1.07
C VAL A 82 -4.48 11.15 1.73
N ILE A 83 -3.83 9.98 1.75
CA ILE A 83 -4.36 8.79 2.44
C ILE A 83 -4.35 8.99 3.95
N LEU A 84 -3.24 9.49 4.51
CA LEU A 84 -3.11 9.72 5.95
C LEU A 84 -4.12 10.77 6.45
N ASP A 85 -4.28 11.85 5.71
CA ASP A 85 -5.27 12.90 6.01
C ASP A 85 -6.70 12.34 5.95
N ALA A 86 -7.04 11.57 4.91
CA ALA A 86 -8.37 10.98 4.77
C ALA A 86 -8.73 10.03 5.93
N LEU A 87 -7.75 9.29 6.46
CA LEU A 87 -7.95 8.44 7.63
C LEU A 87 -8.11 9.27 8.91
N LYS A 88 -7.27 10.28 9.11
CA LYS A 88 -7.30 11.19 10.25
C LYS A 88 -8.62 11.97 10.31
N ASP A 89 -9.11 12.43 9.17
CA ASP A 89 -10.36 13.21 9.05
C ASP A 89 -11.61 12.33 8.91
N HIS A 90 -11.45 10.99 9.04
CA HIS A 90 -12.53 10.00 8.91
C HIS A 90 -13.34 10.13 7.60
N THR A 91 -12.73 10.60 6.52
CA THR A 91 -13.31 10.60 5.17
C THR A 91 -13.11 9.28 4.43
N ALA A 92 -12.16 8.46 4.91
CA ALA A 92 -11.99 7.05 4.57
C ALA A 92 -11.98 6.19 5.85
N ASP A 93 -12.38 4.93 5.74
CA ASP A 93 -12.44 3.98 6.86
C ASP A 93 -11.20 3.12 6.95
N ILE A 94 -10.61 2.78 5.79
CA ILE A 94 -9.37 2.01 5.64
C ILE A 94 -8.55 2.59 4.50
N GLY A 95 -7.23 2.51 4.64
CA GLY A 95 -6.26 2.89 3.61
C GLY A 95 -5.30 1.75 3.29
N PHE A 96 -4.49 1.95 2.23
CA PHE A 96 -3.47 1.00 1.79
C PHE A 96 -2.17 1.74 1.52
N LEU A 97 -1.14 1.43 2.30
CA LEU A 97 0.19 2.05 2.18
C LEU A 97 1.32 1.03 2.35
N ALA A 98 2.43 1.33 1.72
CA ALA A 98 3.71 0.74 2.07
C ALA A 98 4.07 1.10 3.52
N TYR A 99 4.50 0.10 4.30
CA TYR A 99 4.96 0.35 5.66
C TYR A 99 6.20 1.27 5.64
N ASP A 100 6.15 2.27 6.49
CA ASP A 100 7.25 3.19 6.75
C ASP A 100 7.17 3.69 8.21
N PRO A 101 8.29 3.75 8.97
CA PRO A 101 8.27 4.17 10.38
C PRO A 101 7.78 5.62 10.59
N ALA A 102 7.98 6.52 9.61
CA ALA A 102 7.48 7.89 9.71
C ALA A 102 5.94 7.91 9.60
N ARG A 103 5.39 7.20 8.62
CA ARG A 103 3.94 7.07 8.44
C ARG A 103 3.27 6.36 9.63
N ALA A 104 3.95 5.39 10.25
CA ALA A 104 3.44 4.67 11.41
C ALA A 104 3.30 5.55 12.67
N ARG A 105 3.86 6.77 12.68
CA ARG A 105 3.58 7.76 13.73
C ARG A 105 2.20 8.41 13.58
N GLU A 106 1.70 8.51 12.35
CA GLU A 106 0.47 9.23 12.01
C GLU A 106 -0.76 8.32 11.90
N ALA A 107 -0.56 7.05 11.48
CA ALA A 107 -1.61 6.06 11.33
C ALA A 107 -1.16 4.70 11.85
N ASP A 108 -2.10 3.80 12.12
CA ASP A 108 -1.80 2.44 12.54
C ASP A 108 -1.81 1.48 11.36
N PHE A 109 -0.70 0.74 11.23
CA PHE A 109 -0.49 -0.25 10.17
C PHE A 109 -0.91 -1.65 10.65
N GLY A 110 -1.88 -2.23 9.95
CA GLY A 110 -2.35 -3.59 10.16
C GLY A 110 -1.54 -4.63 9.39
N ALA A 111 -2.15 -5.79 9.14
CA ALA A 111 -1.52 -6.89 8.45
C ALA A 111 -1.06 -6.50 7.04
N ALA A 112 0.15 -6.93 6.70
CA ALA A 112 0.64 -6.89 5.33
C ALA A 112 -0.08 -7.92 4.47
N PHE A 113 -0.52 -7.54 3.28
CA PHE A 113 -1.15 -8.45 2.32
C PHE A 113 -0.19 -8.86 1.19
N GLU A 114 0.71 -7.97 0.79
CA GLU A 114 1.73 -8.26 -0.23
C GLU A 114 3.07 -7.62 0.12
N VAL A 115 4.15 -8.10 -0.49
CA VAL A 115 5.49 -7.50 -0.46
C VAL A 115 5.80 -6.96 -1.84
N MET A 116 6.07 -5.67 -1.92
CA MET A 116 6.49 -4.98 -3.13
C MET A 116 8.00 -4.99 -3.24
N PHE A 117 8.50 -5.46 -4.37
CA PHE A 117 9.92 -5.37 -4.71
C PHE A 117 10.22 -4.05 -5.40
N ASN A 118 11.35 -3.45 -5.05
CA ASN A 118 11.84 -2.22 -5.65
C ASN A 118 13.14 -2.47 -6.37
N SER A 119 13.24 -1.99 -7.60
CA SER A 119 14.38 -2.21 -8.47
C SER A 119 14.81 -0.88 -9.12
N TYR A 120 15.95 -0.88 -9.72
CA TYR A 120 16.44 0.23 -10.51
C TYR A 120 16.17 -0.01 -12.00
N LEU A 121 15.70 1.04 -12.65
CA LEU A 121 15.57 1.10 -14.10
C LEU A 121 16.76 1.89 -14.66
N VAL A 122 17.41 1.34 -15.67
CA VAL A 122 18.59 1.93 -16.31
C VAL A 122 18.46 1.81 -17.84
N ARG A 123 19.33 2.48 -18.58
CA ARG A 123 19.47 2.21 -20.02
C ARG A 123 19.93 0.78 -20.24
N SER A 124 19.56 0.19 -21.36
CA SER A 124 19.93 -1.21 -21.70
C SER A 124 21.44 -1.42 -21.80
N ASP A 125 22.19 -0.42 -22.29
CA ASP A 125 23.66 -0.41 -22.42
C ASP A 125 24.41 0.03 -21.15
N SER A 126 23.68 0.40 -20.07
CA SER A 126 24.28 0.87 -18.82
C SER A 126 25.27 -0.15 -18.24
N PRO A 127 26.45 0.31 -17.74
CA PRO A 127 27.40 -0.52 -17.01
C PRO A 127 26.89 -0.97 -15.63
N ILE A 128 25.84 -0.34 -15.11
CA ILE A 128 25.20 -0.70 -13.84
C ILE A 128 24.41 -2.00 -14.04
N LYS A 129 24.87 -3.10 -13.43
CA LYS A 129 24.26 -4.44 -13.63
C LYS A 129 23.45 -4.92 -12.43
N LYS A 130 23.75 -4.43 -11.23
CA LYS A 130 23.09 -4.80 -9.97
C LYS A 130 22.95 -3.58 -9.06
N SER A 131 22.07 -3.67 -8.07
CA SER A 131 21.78 -2.58 -7.13
C SER A 131 23.01 -2.05 -6.40
N ALA A 132 23.96 -2.93 -6.06
CA ALA A 132 25.23 -2.55 -5.43
C ALA A 132 26.14 -1.66 -6.31
N ASP A 133 25.88 -1.59 -7.60
CA ASP A 133 26.66 -0.75 -8.52
C ASP A 133 26.21 0.71 -8.52
N VAL A 134 25.08 1.03 -7.88
CA VAL A 134 24.43 2.35 -7.97
C VAL A 134 25.12 3.38 -7.10
N ASP A 135 25.55 3.04 -5.87
CA ASP A 135 26.16 4.02 -4.96
C ASP A 135 27.63 4.34 -5.30
N ARG A 136 27.83 5.03 -6.41
CA ARG A 136 29.16 5.46 -6.91
C ARG A 136 29.15 6.96 -7.20
N THR A 137 30.31 7.59 -7.02
CA THR A 137 30.53 8.98 -7.40
C THR A 137 30.24 9.18 -8.89
N GLY A 138 29.49 10.21 -9.22
CA GLY A 138 29.07 10.55 -10.58
C GLY A 138 27.80 9.86 -11.04
N VAL A 139 27.25 8.87 -10.33
CA VAL A 139 25.95 8.27 -10.65
C VAL A 139 24.81 9.18 -10.16
N LYS A 140 23.87 9.47 -11.05
CA LYS A 140 22.68 10.29 -10.80
C LYS A 140 21.45 9.38 -10.69
N VAL A 141 20.83 9.34 -9.51
CA VAL A 141 19.69 8.50 -9.19
C VAL A 141 18.42 9.35 -9.11
N ALA A 142 17.44 9.08 -9.95
CA ALA A 142 16.11 9.70 -9.87
C ALA A 142 15.20 8.91 -8.93
N ALA A 143 14.41 9.63 -8.15
CA ALA A 143 13.35 9.08 -7.30
C ALA A 143 12.18 10.07 -7.20
N VAL A 144 11.01 9.60 -6.74
CA VAL A 144 9.81 10.43 -6.60
C VAL A 144 9.54 10.72 -5.14
N LYS A 145 9.36 11.99 -4.81
CA LYS A 145 9.16 12.53 -3.46
C LYS A 145 8.09 11.74 -2.69
N GLY A 146 8.40 11.42 -1.43
CA GLY A 146 7.50 10.76 -0.51
C GLY A 146 7.21 9.28 -0.81
N GLN A 147 7.77 8.72 -1.88
CA GLN A 147 7.71 7.27 -2.12
C GLN A 147 8.80 6.55 -1.31
N THR A 148 8.56 5.27 -0.97
CA THR A 148 9.51 4.47 -0.18
C THR A 148 10.88 4.33 -0.83
N GLN A 149 10.94 4.33 -2.17
CA GLN A 149 12.18 4.32 -2.93
C GLN A 149 13.00 5.59 -2.69
N GLU A 150 12.34 6.75 -2.70
CA GLU A 150 12.99 8.04 -2.44
C GLU A 150 13.53 8.09 -1.00
N LEU A 151 12.71 7.73 -0.02
CA LEU A 151 13.11 7.70 1.39
C LEU A 151 14.33 6.79 1.60
N PHE A 152 14.34 5.63 0.92
CA PHE A 152 15.47 4.70 0.98
C PHE A 152 16.73 5.27 0.31
N VAL A 153 16.67 5.69 -0.96
CA VAL A 153 17.87 6.14 -1.68
C VAL A 153 18.45 7.42 -1.06
N SER A 154 17.61 8.34 -0.59
CA SER A 154 18.04 9.58 0.08
C SER A 154 18.77 9.32 1.41
N SER A 155 18.40 8.25 2.12
CA SER A 155 19.03 7.91 3.41
C SER A 155 20.22 6.95 3.29
N HIS A 156 20.26 6.08 2.29
CA HIS A 156 21.25 5.00 2.18
C HIS A 156 22.39 5.27 1.18
N LEU A 157 22.11 5.95 0.07
CA LEU A 157 23.17 6.26 -0.89
C LEU A 157 24.09 7.36 -0.32
N LYS A 158 25.39 7.16 -0.43
CA LYS A 158 26.42 8.07 0.16
C LYS A 158 27.27 8.75 -0.89
N LYS A 159 27.38 8.17 -2.09
CA LYS A 159 28.27 8.64 -3.16
C LYS A 159 27.50 9.09 -4.40
N ALA A 160 26.38 8.43 -4.69
CA ALA A 160 25.51 8.79 -5.80
C ALA A 160 24.73 10.08 -5.49
N GLN A 161 24.40 10.83 -6.54
CA GLN A 161 23.59 12.05 -6.44
C GLN A 161 22.11 11.70 -6.59
N VAL A 162 21.29 12.00 -5.59
CA VAL A 162 19.84 11.75 -5.66
C VAL A 162 19.12 12.99 -6.21
N ARG A 163 18.36 12.81 -7.29
CA ARG A 163 17.48 13.82 -7.87
C ARG A 163 16.03 13.45 -7.60
N VAL A 164 15.34 14.27 -6.81
CA VAL A 164 13.96 14.03 -6.39
C VAL A 164 12.99 14.77 -7.31
N PHE A 165 12.07 14.03 -7.93
CA PHE A 165 10.96 14.58 -8.72
C PHE A 165 9.74 14.73 -7.82
N GLN A 166 8.96 15.80 -8.00
CA GLN A 166 7.76 16.04 -7.18
C GLN A 166 6.66 15.01 -7.47
N THR A 167 6.52 14.62 -8.73
CA THR A 167 5.55 13.62 -9.19
C THR A 167 6.24 12.62 -10.12
N MET A 168 5.62 11.47 -10.32
CA MET A 168 6.13 10.48 -11.27
C MET A 168 6.08 11.04 -12.69
N PRO A 169 7.23 11.18 -13.39
CA PRO A 169 7.24 11.63 -14.77
C PRO A 169 6.50 10.66 -15.69
N PRO A 170 5.89 11.15 -16.78
CA PRO A 170 5.37 10.30 -17.85
C PRO A 170 6.46 9.35 -18.39
N GLN A 171 6.05 8.18 -18.93
CA GLN A 171 6.97 7.18 -19.45
C GLN A 171 7.98 7.75 -20.47
N ALA A 172 7.51 8.59 -21.42
CA ALA A 172 8.38 9.21 -22.41
C ALA A 172 9.47 10.11 -21.80
N ASP A 173 9.15 10.80 -20.68
CA ASP A 173 10.12 11.60 -19.96
C ASP A 173 11.14 10.74 -19.19
N VAL A 174 10.72 9.62 -18.63
CA VAL A 174 11.64 8.65 -18.02
C VAL A 174 12.64 8.13 -19.06
N GLU A 175 12.17 7.75 -20.25
CA GLU A 175 13.03 7.32 -21.36
C GLU A 175 13.99 8.43 -21.80
N ARG A 176 13.52 9.65 -21.93
CA ARG A 176 14.34 10.81 -22.31
C ARG A 176 15.41 11.10 -21.25
N LEU A 177 15.04 11.13 -19.96
CA LEU A 177 15.96 11.44 -18.85
C LEU A 177 17.10 10.41 -18.75
N LEU A 178 16.76 9.11 -18.90
CA LEU A 178 17.76 8.04 -18.92
C LEU A 178 18.58 8.07 -20.22
N GLY A 179 17.92 8.31 -21.36
CA GLY A 179 18.56 8.35 -22.69
C GLY A 179 19.55 9.49 -22.85
N SER A 180 19.26 10.68 -22.31
CA SER A 180 20.14 11.86 -22.34
C SER A 180 21.30 11.78 -21.34
N GLY A 181 21.21 10.88 -20.34
CA GLY A 181 22.13 10.88 -19.21
C GLY A 181 21.88 12.00 -18.20
N ASP A 182 20.71 12.65 -18.23
CA ASP A 182 20.28 13.57 -17.17
C ASP A 182 20.16 12.87 -15.83
N VAL A 183 19.78 11.57 -15.87
CA VAL A 183 19.89 10.60 -14.78
C VAL A 183 20.43 9.28 -15.34
N ASP A 184 21.16 8.53 -14.52
CA ASP A 184 21.71 7.21 -14.90
C ASP A 184 20.80 6.08 -14.47
N VAL A 185 20.03 6.31 -13.42
CA VAL A 185 19.21 5.30 -12.72
C VAL A 185 17.89 5.93 -12.28
N PHE A 186 16.79 5.18 -12.39
CA PHE A 186 15.51 5.54 -11.80
C PHE A 186 15.13 4.51 -10.72
N ALA A 187 14.99 4.95 -9.47
CA ALA A 187 14.57 4.11 -8.34
C ALA A 187 13.03 4.06 -8.29
N ILE A 188 12.44 2.94 -8.66
CA ILE A 188 10.98 2.73 -8.71
C ILE A 188 10.60 1.30 -8.30
N ASN A 189 9.30 1.02 -8.11
CA ASN A 189 8.89 -0.35 -7.88
C ASN A 189 9.16 -1.25 -9.11
N ARG A 190 9.41 -2.52 -8.84
CA ARG A 190 9.82 -3.50 -9.87
C ARG A 190 8.78 -3.65 -10.97
N GLN A 191 7.49 -3.66 -10.63
CA GLN A 191 6.43 -3.77 -11.64
C GLN A 191 6.50 -2.60 -12.63
N ARG A 192 6.64 -1.38 -12.14
CA ARG A 192 6.78 -0.19 -12.99
C ARG A 192 8.08 -0.23 -13.82
N SER A 193 9.19 -0.76 -13.24
CA SER A 193 10.43 -0.95 -13.98
C SER A 193 10.25 -1.93 -15.15
N LEU A 194 9.55 -3.03 -14.94
CA LEU A 194 9.26 -4.03 -15.96
C LEU A 194 8.28 -3.51 -17.01
N ASP A 195 7.23 -2.78 -16.61
CA ASP A 195 6.30 -2.12 -17.53
C ASP A 195 7.05 -1.12 -18.44
N ALA A 196 7.95 -0.32 -17.85
CA ALA A 196 8.76 0.65 -18.58
C ALA A 196 9.76 -0.02 -19.53
N GLN A 197 10.41 -1.10 -19.11
CA GLN A 197 11.28 -1.90 -19.96
C GLN A 197 10.50 -2.44 -21.16
N ALA A 198 9.33 -3.05 -20.95
CA ALA A 198 8.50 -3.60 -22.01
C ALA A 198 8.04 -2.54 -23.01
N ALA A 199 7.65 -1.35 -22.52
CA ALA A 199 7.20 -0.24 -23.36
C ALA A 199 8.32 0.45 -24.13
N SER A 200 9.58 0.36 -23.68
CA SER A 200 10.73 1.11 -24.24
C SER A 200 11.31 0.55 -25.53
N GLY A 201 10.83 -0.58 -26.03
CA GLY A 201 11.42 -1.24 -27.20
C GLY A 201 12.90 -1.61 -27.01
N SER A 202 13.25 -2.15 -25.85
CA SER A 202 14.59 -2.57 -25.44
C SER A 202 15.59 -1.43 -25.18
N LYS A 203 15.16 -0.18 -25.07
CA LYS A 203 16.03 0.95 -24.71
C LYS A 203 16.37 0.98 -23.22
N LEU A 204 15.46 0.47 -22.39
CA LEU A 204 15.59 0.44 -20.94
C LEU A 204 15.66 -1.01 -20.43
N ARG A 205 16.25 -1.18 -19.25
CA ARG A 205 16.39 -2.45 -18.56
C ARG A 205 16.14 -2.27 -17.06
N ALA A 206 15.21 -3.07 -16.52
CA ALA A 206 15.07 -3.25 -15.09
C ALA A 206 16.23 -4.11 -14.56
N LEU A 207 16.82 -3.75 -13.42
CA LEU A 207 17.78 -4.64 -12.77
C LEU A 207 17.04 -5.86 -12.22
N SER A 208 17.70 -7.01 -12.26
CA SER A 208 17.10 -8.29 -11.85
C SER A 208 16.97 -8.42 -10.33
N ASP A 209 17.84 -7.75 -9.58
CA ASP A 209 17.81 -7.71 -8.12
C ASP A 209 16.93 -6.58 -7.58
N SER A 210 16.53 -6.72 -6.32
CA SER A 210 15.80 -5.69 -5.58
C SER A 210 16.75 -4.99 -4.62
N PHE A 211 16.64 -3.66 -4.52
CA PHE A 211 17.38 -2.90 -3.51
C PHE A 211 16.59 -2.70 -2.22
N LEU A 212 15.27 -2.91 -2.28
CA LEU A 212 14.35 -2.73 -1.16
C LEU A 212 13.11 -3.60 -1.35
N GLU A 213 12.71 -4.31 -0.30
CA GLU A 213 11.44 -5.00 -0.20
C GLU A 213 10.56 -4.29 0.82
N VAL A 214 9.30 -4.03 0.46
CA VAL A 214 8.40 -3.23 1.30
C VAL A 214 7.04 -3.89 1.40
N GLU A 215 6.61 -4.12 2.63
CA GLU A 215 5.27 -4.64 2.91
C GLU A 215 4.20 -3.60 2.59
N GLN A 216 3.19 -4.02 1.82
CA GLN A 216 1.96 -3.26 1.58
C GLN A 216 0.92 -3.70 2.60
N CYS A 217 0.37 -2.73 3.32
CA CYS A 217 -0.46 -2.99 4.48
C CYS A 217 -1.80 -2.28 4.39
N PHE A 218 -2.78 -2.83 5.08
CA PHE A 218 -3.93 -2.04 5.51
C PHE A 218 -3.49 -0.99 6.52
N VAL A 219 -4.08 0.18 6.44
CA VAL A 219 -3.82 1.31 7.34
C VAL A 219 -5.15 1.86 7.84
N VAL A 220 -5.20 2.22 9.12
CA VAL A 220 -6.35 2.86 9.75
C VAL A 220 -5.91 4.09 10.53
N GLU A 221 -6.85 4.92 10.93
CA GLU A 221 -6.58 6.05 11.81
C GLU A 221 -5.88 5.61 13.09
N LYS A 222 -5.11 6.50 13.69
CA LYS A 222 -4.32 6.24 14.90
C LYS A 222 -5.22 5.86 16.07
N GLY A 223 -4.88 4.75 16.75
CA GLY A 223 -5.61 4.25 17.91
C GLY A 223 -6.80 3.32 17.60
N ALA A 224 -7.10 3.02 16.34
CA ALA A 224 -8.24 2.20 15.92
C ALA A 224 -8.01 0.69 16.11
N ARG A 225 -7.73 0.26 17.34
CA ARG A 225 -7.34 -1.13 17.65
C ARG A 225 -8.34 -2.17 17.15
N ALA A 226 -9.65 -1.91 17.36
CA ALA A 226 -10.69 -2.84 16.93
C ALA A 226 -10.72 -3.03 15.39
N LYS A 227 -10.41 -1.98 14.61
CA LYS A 227 -10.27 -2.10 13.16
C LYS A 227 -9.06 -2.97 12.78
N LEU A 228 -7.92 -2.77 13.45
CA LEU A 228 -6.72 -3.57 13.21
C LEU A 228 -6.97 -5.06 13.47
N ASP A 229 -7.58 -5.40 14.61
CA ASP A 229 -7.87 -6.79 14.98
C ASP A 229 -8.79 -7.48 13.94
N ALA A 230 -9.79 -6.77 13.44
CA ALA A 230 -10.67 -7.25 12.39
C ALA A 230 -9.94 -7.44 11.04
N ILE A 231 -9.05 -6.50 10.68
CA ILE A 231 -8.25 -6.55 9.46
C ILE A 231 -7.21 -7.69 9.54
N GLU A 232 -6.54 -7.89 10.67
CA GLU A 232 -5.57 -8.96 10.84
C GLU A 232 -6.21 -10.33 10.59
N LYS A 233 -7.40 -10.58 11.16
CA LYS A 233 -8.16 -11.81 10.94
C LYS A 233 -8.53 -11.96 9.46
N PHE A 234 -9.07 -10.92 8.85
CA PHE A 234 -9.46 -10.92 7.44
C PHE A 234 -8.28 -11.26 6.52
N VAL A 235 -7.13 -10.57 6.67
CA VAL A 235 -5.93 -10.80 5.85
C VAL A 235 -5.37 -12.20 6.05
N ALA A 236 -5.36 -12.73 7.29
CA ALA A 236 -4.91 -14.10 7.57
C ALA A 236 -5.75 -15.14 6.83
N GLU A 237 -7.08 -14.96 6.80
CA GLU A 237 -8.00 -15.84 6.07
C GLU A 237 -7.79 -15.74 4.55
N LEU A 238 -7.60 -14.54 4.00
CA LEU A 238 -7.34 -14.35 2.57
C LEU A 238 -5.99 -14.93 2.13
N ARG A 239 -5.00 -14.86 3.00
CA ARG A 239 -3.69 -15.49 2.76
C ARG A 239 -3.82 -17.01 2.74
N SER A 240 -4.47 -17.61 3.74
CA SER A 240 -4.63 -19.07 3.85
C SER A 240 -5.49 -19.68 2.73
N SER A 241 -6.48 -18.93 2.23
CA SER A 241 -7.32 -19.36 1.11
C SER A 241 -6.66 -19.18 -0.26
N GLY A 242 -5.50 -18.51 -0.34
CA GLY A 242 -4.83 -18.18 -1.60
C GLY A 242 -5.46 -17.00 -2.37
N PHE A 243 -6.47 -16.33 -1.82
CA PHE A 243 -7.18 -15.23 -2.49
C PHE A 243 -6.23 -14.12 -2.93
N ILE A 244 -5.27 -13.73 -2.07
CA ILE A 244 -4.30 -12.66 -2.39
C ILE A 244 -3.45 -13.08 -3.60
N LYS A 245 -2.95 -14.32 -3.62
CA LYS A 245 -2.15 -14.84 -4.74
C LYS A 245 -2.95 -14.82 -6.04
N VAL A 246 -4.19 -15.29 -6.01
CA VAL A 246 -5.08 -15.28 -7.18
C VAL A 246 -5.32 -13.87 -7.70
N SER A 247 -5.47 -12.89 -6.82
CA SER A 247 -5.65 -11.48 -7.21
C SER A 247 -4.39 -10.90 -7.86
N ILE A 248 -3.20 -11.16 -7.30
CA ILE A 248 -1.90 -10.78 -7.87
C ILE A 248 -1.74 -11.39 -9.28
N ASP A 249 -2.02 -12.68 -9.44
CA ASP A 249 -1.90 -13.40 -10.71
C ASP A 249 -2.88 -12.89 -11.77
N ARG A 250 -4.13 -12.62 -11.36
CA ARG A 250 -5.14 -12.01 -12.25
C ARG A 250 -4.70 -10.64 -12.77
N ALA A 251 -4.06 -9.85 -11.92
CA ALA A 251 -3.49 -8.55 -12.27
C ALA A 251 -2.19 -8.66 -13.08
N LYS A 252 -1.67 -9.89 -13.31
CA LYS A 252 -0.41 -10.18 -14.02
C LYS A 252 0.80 -9.45 -13.43
N LEU A 253 0.83 -9.32 -12.11
CA LEU A 253 1.93 -8.66 -11.41
C LEU A 253 3.07 -9.63 -11.17
N THR A 254 4.28 -9.17 -11.46
CA THR A 254 5.55 -9.91 -11.23
C THR A 254 6.51 -9.16 -10.30
N GLY A 255 6.14 -7.95 -9.93
CA GLY A 255 6.91 -7.08 -9.02
C GLY A 255 6.49 -7.15 -7.56
N VAL A 256 5.66 -8.15 -7.19
CA VAL A 256 5.14 -8.36 -5.83
C VAL A 256 5.02 -9.86 -5.52
N ASP A 257 4.92 -10.17 -4.25
CA ASP A 257 4.55 -11.51 -3.75
C ASP A 257 3.60 -11.38 -2.56
N VAL A 258 2.98 -12.48 -2.15
CA VAL A 258 2.13 -12.53 -0.95
C VAL A 258 2.99 -12.32 0.29
N ALA A 259 2.59 -11.43 1.19
CA ALA A 259 3.31 -11.21 2.44
C ALA A 259 3.31 -12.47 3.33
N SER A 260 4.44 -12.75 3.97
CA SER A 260 4.62 -13.96 4.80
C SER A 260 3.75 -14.01 6.06
N GLY A 261 3.20 -12.86 6.48
CA GLY A 261 2.39 -12.74 7.69
C GLY A 261 3.18 -12.75 9.00
N LYS A 262 4.49 -12.60 8.94
CA LYS A 262 5.28 -12.37 10.16
C LYS A 262 4.84 -11.06 10.81
N LYS A 263 4.63 -11.08 12.14
CA LYS A 263 4.38 -9.84 12.89
C LYS A 263 5.66 -8.99 12.89
N ARG A 264 5.48 -7.68 12.73
CA ARG A 264 6.52 -6.67 12.86
C ARG A 264 6.87 -6.43 14.31
#